data_279dc3b5c66ac488625b58796a6cc444
#
_entry.id   279dc3b5c66ac488625b58796a6cc444
#
_cell.length_a   1.000
_cell.length_b   1.000
_cell.length_c   1.000
_cell.angle_alpha   90.00
_cell.angle_beta   90.00
_cell.angle_gamma   90.00
#
_symmetry.space_group_name_H-M   'P 1'
#
loop_
_entity.id
_entity.type
_entity.pdbx_description
1 polymer ?
#
loop_
_entity_poly.entity_id
_entity_poly.type
_entity_poly.pdbx_seq_one_letter_code
_entity_poly.pdbx_strand_id
1 'polypeptide(L)'
;MSKQRVYITSGVSGSGKSTYIKNHNLDSVSTDEIVENYAKENGFNYTEAFDKIQSKNLFGAINSIFFDNIIHNIKSGKDFVIDRTSLNSFTRKSLVELIRTNGDVEIVVVYFDIPRDTIIKRLREREAKTGKGIPDFVIEKQFESFTRPTIDEGFDRLETIQS
;
A
#
# COMPACT_ATOMS: atom_id res chain seq x y z
N MET A 1 -26.55 -10.74 -4.42
CA MET A 1 -25.52 -9.69 -4.63
C MET A 1 -24.25 -10.08 -3.91
N SER A 2 -23.11 -9.94 -4.58
CA SER A 2 -21.83 -10.20 -3.94
C SER A 2 -21.46 -9.04 -2.99
N LYS A 3 -20.83 -9.36 -1.87
CA LYS A 3 -20.28 -8.36 -0.96
C LYS A 3 -19.20 -7.55 -1.66
N GLN A 4 -19.09 -6.29 -1.28
CA GLN A 4 -17.93 -5.48 -1.60
C GLN A 4 -16.65 -6.14 -1.09
N ARG A 5 -15.62 -6.14 -1.90
CA ARG A 5 -14.30 -6.65 -1.54
C ARG A 5 -13.34 -5.50 -1.32
N VAL A 6 -12.63 -5.55 -0.20
CA VAL A 6 -11.55 -4.62 0.10
C VAL A 6 -10.26 -5.41 0.14
N TYR A 7 -9.34 -5.07 -0.75
CA TYR A 7 -8.04 -5.75 -0.86
C TYR A 7 -7.01 -4.96 -0.09
N ILE A 8 -6.15 -5.67 0.64
CA ILE A 8 -5.00 -5.10 1.34
C ILE A 8 -3.76 -5.74 0.74
N THR A 9 -2.91 -4.94 0.10
CA THR A 9 -1.63 -5.46 -0.40
C THR A 9 -0.65 -5.60 0.76
N SER A 10 0.14 -6.67 0.76
CA SER A 10 1.18 -6.92 1.74
C SER A 10 2.43 -7.42 1.04
N GLY A 11 3.45 -6.58 0.99
CA GLY A 11 4.70 -6.89 0.32
C GLY A 11 5.64 -5.71 0.32
N VAL A 12 6.94 -6.00 0.21
CA VAL A 12 7.97 -4.97 0.15
C VAL A 12 7.88 -4.19 -1.16
N SER A 13 8.49 -3.02 -1.21
CA SER A 13 8.60 -2.24 -2.44
C SER A 13 9.22 -3.07 -3.55
N GLY A 14 8.69 -2.99 -4.76
CA GLY A 14 9.19 -3.75 -5.91
C GLY A 14 8.65 -5.18 -6.01
N SER A 15 7.73 -5.58 -5.16
CA SER A 15 7.17 -6.95 -5.17
C SER A 15 6.08 -7.19 -6.20
N GLY A 16 5.64 -6.15 -6.93
CA GLY A 16 4.63 -6.29 -8.00
C GLY A 16 3.23 -5.82 -7.64
N LYS A 17 3.07 -5.07 -6.56
CA LYS A 17 1.77 -4.56 -6.10
C LYS A 17 1.06 -3.73 -7.18
N SER A 18 1.77 -2.78 -7.79
CA SER A 18 1.19 -1.92 -8.83
C SER A 18 0.72 -2.70 -10.05
N THR A 19 1.47 -3.72 -10.45
CA THR A 19 1.11 -4.60 -11.57
C THR A 19 -0.16 -5.36 -11.26
N TYR A 20 -0.29 -5.89 -10.04
CA TYR A 20 -1.50 -6.59 -9.60
C TYR A 20 -2.72 -5.67 -9.67
N ILE A 21 -2.61 -4.47 -9.13
CA ILE A 21 -3.69 -3.48 -9.10
C ILE A 21 -4.16 -3.14 -10.52
N LYS A 22 -3.21 -2.89 -11.40
CA LYS A 22 -3.49 -2.58 -12.81
C LYS A 22 -4.17 -3.73 -13.52
N ASN A 23 -3.66 -4.96 -13.35
CA ASN A 23 -4.20 -6.15 -14.02
C ASN A 23 -5.60 -6.51 -13.55
N HIS A 24 -5.95 -6.18 -12.31
CA HIS A 24 -7.27 -6.43 -11.74
C HIS A 24 -8.21 -5.23 -11.89
N ASN A 25 -7.74 -4.16 -12.50
CA ASN A 25 -8.51 -2.93 -12.74
C ASN A 25 -9.21 -2.42 -11.48
N LEU A 26 -8.47 -2.38 -10.37
CA LEU A 26 -8.98 -1.93 -9.07
C LEU A 26 -8.69 -0.45 -8.84
N ASP A 27 -9.66 0.24 -8.25
CA ASP A 27 -9.41 1.56 -7.68
C ASP A 27 -8.49 1.39 -6.47
N SER A 28 -7.56 2.31 -6.27
CA SER A 28 -6.60 2.22 -5.18
C SER A 28 -6.67 3.42 -4.24
N VAL A 29 -6.37 3.15 -2.97
CA VAL A 29 -6.14 4.18 -1.96
C VAL A 29 -4.71 4.01 -1.47
N SER A 30 -3.88 5.03 -1.63
CA SER A 30 -2.48 4.98 -1.20
C SER A 30 -2.02 6.32 -0.64
N THR A 31 -1.03 6.27 0.25
CA THR A 31 -0.37 7.49 0.73
C THR A 31 0.49 8.13 -0.35
N ASP A 32 1.07 7.33 -1.24
CA ASP A 32 1.86 7.85 -2.37
C ASP A 32 1.04 8.75 -3.28
N GLU A 33 -0.21 8.40 -3.58
CA GLU A 33 -1.09 9.24 -4.39
C GLU A 33 -1.34 10.60 -3.73
N ILE A 34 -1.49 10.63 -2.42
CA ILE A 34 -1.69 11.87 -1.67
C ILE A 34 -0.44 12.74 -1.76
N VAL A 35 0.74 12.14 -1.62
CA VAL A 35 2.01 12.86 -1.77
C VAL A 35 2.19 13.39 -3.19
N GLU A 36 1.86 12.58 -4.20
CA GLU A 36 1.92 12.99 -5.61
C GLU A 36 0.98 14.16 -5.91
N ASN A 37 -0.23 14.13 -5.37
CA ASN A 37 -1.19 15.24 -5.52
C ASN A 37 -0.68 16.51 -4.85
N TYR A 38 -0.11 16.39 -3.68
CA TYR A 38 0.52 17.52 -3.00
C TYR A 38 1.64 18.12 -3.84
N ALA A 39 2.45 17.26 -4.45
CA ALA A 39 3.52 17.69 -5.35
C ALA A 39 2.99 18.50 -6.53
N LYS A 40 1.95 17.99 -7.21
CA LYS A 40 1.32 18.66 -8.34
C LYS A 40 0.73 20.02 -7.97
N GLU A 41 0.03 20.07 -6.86
CA GLU A 41 -0.63 21.30 -6.39
C GLU A 41 0.38 22.41 -6.04
N ASN A 42 1.59 22.04 -5.64
CA ASN A 42 2.63 22.97 -5.19
C ASN A 42 3.80 23.12 -6.18
N GLY A 43 3.74 22.47 -7.33
CA GLY A 43 4.80 22.56 -8.34
C GLY A 43 6.10 21.86 -7.95
N PHE A 44 6.03 20.84 -7.09
CA PHE A 44 7.18 20.06 -6.64
C PHE A 44 7.28 18.74 -7.40
N ASN A 45 8.48 18.16 -7.47
CA ASN A 45 8.63 16.74 -7.80
C ASN A 45 8.34 15.91 -6.53
N TYR A 46 8.30 14.58 -6.66
CA TYR A 46 7.97 13.69 -5.52
C TYR A 46 8.93 13.88 -4.33
N THR A 47 10.24 13.93 -4.60
CA THR A 47 11.25 14.07 -3.55
C THR A 47 11.11 15.38 -2.81
N GLU A 48 10.91 16.49 -3.54
CA GLU A 48 10.69 17.79 -2.95
C GLU A 48 9.43 17.82 -2.08
N ALA A 49 8.34 17.21 -2.58
CA ALA A 49 7.09 17.12 -1.83
C ALA A 49 7.26 16.33 -0.55
N PHE A 50 7.94 15.18 -0.62
CA PHE A 50 8.22 14.35 0.55
C PHE A 50 9.04 15.11 1.60
N ASP A 51 10.09 15.83 1.17
CA ASP A 51 10.93 16.63 2.07
C ASP A 51 10.13 17.75 2.73
N LYS A 52 9.24 18.40 1.98
CA LYS A 52 8.37 19.45 2.53
C LYS A 52 7.37 18.93 3.54
N ILE A 53 6.76 17.77 3.25
CA ILE A 53 5.83 17.10 4.17
C ILE A 53 6.56 16.75 5.47
N GLN A 54 7.77 16.21 5.36
CA GLN A 54 8.58 15.86 6.52
C GLN A 54 8.97 17.10 7.33
N SER A 55 9.49 18.15 6.69
CA SER A 55 9.95 19.37 7.35
C SER A 55 8.81 20.14 8.04
N LYS A 56 7.60 20.10 7.48
CA LYS A 56 6.41 20.74 8.03
C LYS A 56 5.61 19.82 8.95
N ASN A 57 6.07 18.60 9.17
CA ASN A 57 5.40 17.59 9.99
C ASN A 57 3.95 17.33 9.56
N LEU A 58 3.74 17.13 8.27
CA LEU A 58 2.40 16.94 7.68
C LEU A 58 1.97 15.48 7.53
N PHE A 59 2.79 14.52 7.99
CA PHE A 59 2.46 13.08 7.87
C PHE A 59 1.17 12.72 8.58
N GLY A 60 0.87 13.36 9.73
CA GLY A 60 -0.40 13.17 10.42
C GLY A 60 -1.59 13.56 9.56
N ALA A 61 -1.51 14.68 8.85
CA ALA A 61 -2.55 15.12 7.93
C ALA A 61 -2.68 14.17 6.73
N ILE A 62 -1.56 13.69 6.19
CA ILE A 62 -1.53 12.72 5.09
C ILE A 62 -2.24 11.42 5.53
N ASN A 63 -1.94 10.92 6.72
CA ASN A 63 -2.59 9.71 7.25
C ASN A 63 -4.09 9.90 7.46
N SER A 64 -4.52 11.08 7.93
CA SER A 64 -5.94 11.38 8.08
C SER A 64 -6.68 11.35 6.75
N ILE A 65 -6.10 11.93 5.71
CA ILE A 65 -6.66 11.87 4.34
C ILE A 65 -6.73 10.43 3.86
N PHE A 66 -5.69 9.65 4.10
CA PHE A 66 -5.65 8.24 3.73
C PHE A 66 -6.79 7.44 4.38
N PHE A 67 -6.99 7.59 5.68
CA PHE A 67 -8.06 6.90 6.40
C PHE A 67 -9.45 7.38 5.93
N ASP A 68 -9.63 8.67 5.71
CA ASP A 68 -10.89 9.20 5.17
C ASP A 68 -11.20 8.65 3.78
N ASN A 69 -10.18 8.48 2.94
CA ASN A 69 -10.34 7.88 1.61
C ASN A 69 -10.76 6.42 1.70
N ILE A 70 -10.23 5.66 2.65
CA ILE A 70 -10.65 4.27 2.89
C ILE A 70 -12.13 4.23 3.25
N ILE A 71 -12.55 5.04 4.22
CA ILE A 71 -13.95 5.10 4.67
C ILE A 71 -14.88 5.50 3.52
N HIS A 72 -14.49 6.51 2.74
CA HIS A 72 -15.24 6.95 1.58
C HIS A 72 -15.43 5.82 0.55
N ASN A 73 -14.38 5.07 0.27
CA ASN A 73 -14.45 3.95 -0.67
C ASN A 73 -15.31 2.79 -0.15
N ILE A 74 -15.28 2.52 1.14
CA ILE A 74 -16.19 1.53 1.75
C ILE A 74 -17.65 1.95 1.52
N LYS A 75 -17.97 3.21 1.75
CA LYS A 75 -19.33 3.74 1.56
C LYS A 75 -19.77 3.73 0.10
N SER A 76 -18.86 3.78 -0.84
CA SER A 76 -19.18 3.72 -2.27
C SER A 76 -19.72 2.36 -2.72
N GLY A 77 -19.44 1.30 -1.97
CA GLY A 77 -19.86 -0.07 -2.29
C GLY A 77 -19.04 -0.76 -3.38
N LYS A 78 -18.09 -0.08 -3.99
CA LYS A 78 -17.23 -0.64 -5.03
C LYS A 78 -16.01 -1.31 -4.44
N ASP A 79 -15.54 -2.37 -5.10
CA ASP A 79 -14.28 -3.02 -4.75
C ASP A 79 -13.12 -2.04 -4.92
N PHE A 80 -12.19 -2.08 -3.98
CA PHE A 80 -10.99 -1.26 -4.07
C PHE A 80 -9.83 -1.91 -3.31
N VAL A 81 -8.63 -1.39 -3.51
CA VAL A 81 -7.41 -1.90 -2.88
C VAL A 81 -6.75 -0.80 -2.04
N ILE A 82 -6.32 -1.18 -0.85
CA ILE A 82 -5.48 -0.35 -0.01
C ILE A 82 -4.03 -0.68 -0.39
N ASP A 83 -3.40 0.24 -1.11
CA ASP A 83 -2.06 0.06 -1.67
C ASP A 83 -1.00 0.61 -0.73
N ARG A 84 -0.52 -0.25 0.14
CA ARG A 84 0.59 0.01 1.05
C ARG A 84 1.44 -1.25 1.18
N THR A 85 2.62 -1.12 1.76
CA THR A 85 3.48 -2.29 2.02
C THR A 85 2.87 -3.23 3.05
N SER A 86 2.17 -2.70 4.06
CA SER A 86 1.47 -3.47 5.11
C SER A 86 2.32 -4.65 5.61
N LEU A 87 3.53 -4.34 6.07
CA LEU A 87 4.60 -5.32 6.29
C LEU A 87 4.39 -6.21 7.51
N ASN A 88 3.82 -5.68 8.59
CA ASN A 88 3.69 -6.42 9.83
C ASN A 88 2.23 -6.64 10.23
N SER A 89 2.03 -7.57 11.17
CA SER A 89 0.69 -7.95 11.62
C SER A 89 -0.05 -6.78 12.29
N PHE A 90 0.65 -5.92 13.01
CA PHE A 90 0.04 -4.78 13.68
C PHE A 90 -0.60 -3.82 12.67
N THR A 91 0.13 -3.48 11.61
CA THR A 91 -0.38 -2.60 10.55
C THR A 91 -1.59 -3.21 9.85
N ARG A 92 -1.52 -4.51 9.52
CA ARG A 92 -2.62 -5.21 8.87
C ARG A 92 -3.85 -5.31 9.76
N LYS A 93 -3.67 -5.66 11.03
CA LYS A 93 -4.78 -5.72 12.01
C LYS A 93 -5.46 -4.37 12.18
N SER A 94 -4.68 -3.29 12.21
CA SER A 94 -5.21 -1.94 12.32
C SER A 94 -6.09 -1.57 11.12
N LEU A 95 -5.68 -1.95 9.92
CA LEU A 95 -6.48 -1.74 8.71
C LEU A 95 -7.76 -2.59 8.74
N VAL A 96 -7.65 -3.85 9.12
CA VAL A 96 -8.81 -4.75 9.26
C VAL A 96 -9.82 -4.17 10.23
N GLU A 97 -9.39 -3.70 11.39
CA GLU A 97 -10.25 -3.09 12.39
C GLU A 97 -10.95 -1.84 11.86
N LEU A 98 -10.23 -0.96 11.17
CA LEU A 98 -10.79 0.23 10.55
C LEU A 98 -11.88 -0.14 9.53
N ILE A 99 -11.63 -1.13 8.70
CA ILE A 99 -12.56 -1.59 7.67
C ILE A 99 -13.81 -2.19 8.32
N ARG A 100 -13.66 -3.09 9.30
CA ARG A 100 -14.77 -3.75 9.99
C ARG A 100 -15.66 -2.76 10.73
N THR A 101 -15.08 -1.71 11.29
CA THR A 101 -15.82 -0.65 11.98
C THR A 101 -16.71 0.15 11.02
N ASN A 102 -16.34 0.23 9.75
CA ASN A 102 -17.00 1.10 8.78
C ASN A 102 -17.85 0.37 7.73
N GLY A 103 -17.85 -0.95 7.69
CA GLY A 103 -18.68 -1.67 6.74
C GLY A 103 -18.61 -3.19 6.88
N ASP A 104 -19.61 -3.85 6.31
CA ASP A 104 -19.69 -5.32 6.22
C ASP A 104 -19.18 -5.74 4.84
N VAL A 105 -17.89 -6.00 4.74
CA VAL A 105 -17.21 -6.30 3.49
C VAL A 105 -16.36 -7.56 3.61
N GLU A 106 -16.03 -8.17 2.46
CA GLU A 106 -15.02 -9.23 2.40
C GLU A 106 -13.65 -8.59 2.34
N ILE A 107 -12.77 -8.92 3.27
CA ILE A 107 -11.39 -8.42 3.30
C ILE A 107 -10.45 -9.49 2.76
N VAL A 108 -9.71 -9.13 1.71
CA VAL A 108 -8.75 -10.01 1.05
C VAL A 108 -7.35 -9.41 1.21
N VAL A 109 -6.46 -10.15 1.86
CA VAL A 109 -5.05 -9.75 1.90
C VAL A 109 -4.33 -10.41 0.73
N VAL A 110 -3.65 -9.61 -0.06
CA VAL A 110 -2.83 -10.09 -1.18
C VAL A 110 -1.37 -10.01 -0.75
N TYR A 111 -0.79 -11.17 -0.52
CA TYR A 111 0.58 -11.33 -0.06
C TYR A 111 1.50 -11.58 -1.24
N PHE A 112 2.55 -10.76 -1.38
CA PHE A 112 3.53 -10.87 -2.45
C PHE A 112 4.77 -11.58 -1.92
N ASP A 113 4.84 -12.88 -2.13
CA ASP A 113 5.94 -13.75 -1.71
C ASP A 113 6.96 -13.84 -2.85
N ILE A 114 7.74 -12.78 -3.01
CA ILE A 114 8.71 -12.64 -4.10
C ILE A 114 10.12 -12.75 -3.53
N PRO A 115 11.01 -13.53 -4.17
CA PRO A 115 12.40 -13.64 -3.71
C PRO A 115 13.11 -12.30 -3.64
N ARG A 116 13.94 -12.12 -2.63
CA ARG A 116 14.69 -10.90 -2.38
C ARG A 116 15.49 -10.44 -3.61
N ASP A 117 16.20 -11.36 -4.25
CA ASP A 117 17.04 -11.04 -5.42
C ASP A 117 16.20 -10.49 -6.58
N THR A 118 15.01 -11.04 -6.79
CA THR A 118 14.06 -10.55 -7.80
C THR A 118 13.60 -9.13 -7.49
N ILE A 119 13.30 -8.87 -6.23
CA ILE A 119 12.85 -7.55 -5.79
C ILE A 119 13.95 -6.50 -6.00
N ILE A 120 15.18 -6.82 -5.59
CA ILE A 120 16.31 -5.91 -5.73
C ILE A 120 16.56 -5.60 -7.21
N LYS A 121 16.53 -6.62 -8.06
CA LYS A 121 16.69 -6.46 -9.52
C LYS A 121 15.63 -5.51 -10.08
N ARG A 122 14.36 -5.71 -9.73
CA ARG A 122 13.25 -4.87 -10.17
C ARG A 122 13.41 -3.41 -9.73
N LEU A 123 13.84 -3.19 -8.50
CA LEU A 123 14.05 -1.85 -7.96
C LEU A 123 15.20 -1.12 -8.68
N ARG A 124 16.28 -1.82 -8.98
CA ARG A 124 17.41 -1.26 -9.75
C ARG A 124 17.01 -0.91 -11.18
N GLU A 125 16.25 -1.79 -11.83
CA GLU A 125 15.72 -1.53 -13.18
C GLU A 125 14.80 -0.32 -13.20
N ARG A 126 13.95 -0.18 -12.19
CA ARG A 126 13.03 0.97 -12.07
C ARG A 126 13.83 2.26 -11.86
N GLU A 127 14.84 2.24 -11.02
CA GLU A 127 15.69 3.41 -10.78
C GLU A 127 16.39 3.85 -12.07
N ALA A 128 16.91 2.90 -12.84
CA ALA A 128 17.56 3.18 -14.12
C ALA A 128 16.60 3.82 -15.14
N LYS A 129 15.33 3.41 -15.14
CA LYS A 129 14.33 3.92 -16.09
C LYS A 129 13.68 5.23 -15.67
N THR A 130 13.42 5.40 -14.37
CA THR A 130 12.58 6.49 -13.86
C THR A 130 13.35 7.47 -12.98
N GLY A 131 14.58 7.14 -12.57
CA GLY A 131 15.31 7.91 -11.58
C GLY A 131 14.77 7.77 -10.15
N LYS A 132 13.73 6.96 -9.97
CA LYS A 132 13.05 6.78 -8.69
C LYS A 132 13.63 5.60 -7.94
N GLY A 133 14.62 5.86 -7.08
CA GLY A 133 15.30 4.84 -6.30
C GLY A 133 14.85 4.82 -4.85
N ILE A 134 15.07 3.67 -4.21
CA ILE A 134 14.85 3.48 -2.78
C ILE A 134 16.20 3.14 -2.16
N PRO A 135 16.64 3.86 -1.11
CA PRO A 135 17.91 3.55 -0.44
C PRO A 135 17.95 2.11 0.07
N ASP A 136 19.11 1.48 -0.01
CA ASP A 136 19.27 0.09 0.41
C ASP A 136 18.86 -0.16 1.86
N PHE A 137 19.14 0.79 2.76
CA PHE A 137 18.78 0.62 4.17
C PHE A 137 17.26 0.60 4.38
N VAL A 138 16.49 1.30 3.54
CA VAL A 138 15.03 1.30 3.59
C VAL A 138 14.50 -0.06 3.16
N ILE A 139 15.07 -0.64 2.09
CA ILE A 139 14.71 -1.97 1.60
C ILE A 139 15.02 -3.02 2.67
N GLU A 140 16.19 -2.96 3.28
CA GLU A 140 16.57 -3.88 4.36
C GLU A 140 15.62 -3.80 5.55
N LYS A 141 15.23 -2.59 5.95
CA LYS A 141 14.23 -2.40 7.01
C LYS A 141 12.88 -3.00 6.65
N GLN A 142 12.47 -2.88 5.40
CA GLN A 142 11.22 -3.50 4.95
C GLN A 142 11.27 -5.01 5.06
N PHE A 143 12.36 -5.66 4.65
CA PHE A 143 12.54 -7.10 4.80
C PHE A 143 12.55 -7.53 6.27
N GLU A 144 13.24 -6.79 7.13
CA GLU A 144 13.30 -7.06 8.57
C GLU A 144 11.94 -6.93 9.25
N SER A 145 11.16 -5.95 8.83
CA SER A 145 9.83 -5.67 9.42
C SER A 145 8.75 -6.60 8.90
N PHE A 146 9.01 -7.33 7.82
CA PHE A 146 8.02 -8.13 7.16
C PHE A 146 7.68 -9.39 7.95
N THR A 147 6.38 -9.58 8.21
CA THR A 147 5.85 -10.83 8.76
C THR A 147 4.76 -11.35 7.83
N ARG A 148 4.76 -12.66 7.61
CA ARG A 148 3.79 -13.30 6.74
C ARG A 148 2.37 -13.09 7.27
N PRO A 149 1.40 -12.69 6.44
CA PRO A 149 0.01 -12.56 6.87
C PRO A 149 -0.58 -13.91 7.29
N THR A 150 -1.38 -13.89 8.36
CA THR A 150 -2.09 -15.07 8.86
C THR A 150 -3.56 -14.74 9.07
N ILE A 151 -4.43 -15.74 8.87
CA ILE A 151 -5.89 -15.55 8.89
C ILE A 151 -6.41 -15.05 10.25
N ASP A 152 -5.68 -15.31 11.32
CA ASP A 152 -6.02 -14.83 12.66
C ASP A 152 -5.88 -13.31 12.83
N GLU A 153 -5.33 -12.63 11.83
CA GLU A 153 -5.29 -11.15 11.79
C GLU A 153 -6.68 -10.54 11.55
N GLY A 154 -7.68 -11.34 11.20
CA GLY A 154 -9.07 -10.92 11.10
C GLY A 154 -9.61 -10.71 9.68
N PHE A 155 -8.79 -10.89 8.65
CA PHE A 155 -9.25 -10.83 7.27
C PHE A 155 -9.91 -12.16 6.86
N ASP A 156 -10.65 -12.12 5.73
CA ASP A 156 -11.45 -13.28 5.30
C ASP A 156 -10.70 -14.24 4.39
N ARG A 157 -9.81 -13.74 3.53
CA ARG A 157 -9.12 -14.56 2.53
C ARG A 157 -7.70 -14.05 2.29
N LEU A 158 -6.80 -15.01 2.05
CA LEU A 158 -5.41 -14.73 1.70
C LEU A 158 -5.16 -15.18 0.25
N GLU A 159 -4.69 -14.26 -0.58
CA GLU A 159 -4.14 -14.57 -1.89
C GLU A 159 -2.62 -14.43 -1.83
N THR A 160 -1.90 -15.38 -2.41
CA THR A 160 -0.43 -15.36 -2.45
C THR A 160 0.05 -15.24 -3.89
N ILE A 161 0.90 -14.26 -4.15
CA ILE A 161 1.51 -14.01 -5.46
C ILE A 161 2.99 -14.38 -5.37
N GLN A 162 3.46 -15.27 -6.25
CA GLN A 162 4.82 -15.80 -6.19
C GLN A 162 5.72 -15.42 -7.37
N SER A 163 5.27 -14.60 -8.27
CA SER A 163 6.15 -14.22 -9.39
C SER A 163 5.77 -12.89 -9.98
#